data_7181d2668a5501774577650801031fe4
#
_entry.id   7181d2668a5501774577650801031fe4
#
_cell.length_a   1.000
_cell.length_b   1.000
_cell.length_c   1.000
_cell.angle_alpha   90.00
_cell.angle_beta   90.00
_cell.angle_gamma   90.00
#
_symmetry.space_group_name_H-M   'P 1'
#
loop_
_entity.id
_entity.type
_entity.pdbx_description
1 polymer ?
#
loop_
_entity_poly.entity_id
_entity_poly.type
_entity_poly.pdbx_seq_one_letter_code
_entity_poly.pdbx_strand_id
1 'polypeptide(L)'
;MAFSQRRSFHEQQRRSVTGTAGGQRQPLAPVAGRTRSDLCADLRGQHDRFRFQGGNGWQAQELFSFASNPYVGLVIGIVATALIQSSSTVTSLIVGMVAGGLPVGIAIPMIMGSNVGTTVTNTLVSLGHVRDKSEFRRAFSAATVHDFFNLIAVAIFLPLEIMFGLLEKVSAWLATLLVGADSYSMSDMNFMKSLTKPFVNLVDSVTGLLPGAMAGAAMVLAGLVLIFVAITYTGKLLKVLMVGKAKEVLHSAIGRGPVAGIASGALVTTFVQSSSTTTSLMVPLAGSGTFSLRQIYPFMLGANIGTTVTALLAATAVGGAVASSALQIALVHLMFNVFAVVVIFGLPFLRDLPIKGAEWLADIAAEKKIFAAIWMLGVFIVLPLLLIAASMVF
;
A
#
# COMPACT_ATOMS: atom_id res chain seq x y z
N MET A 1 -56.00 35.84 37.19
CA MET A 1 -55.22 34.60 37.07
C MET A 1 -54.05 34.74 36.07
N ALA A 2 -53.27 35.83 36.13
CA ALA A 2 -52.20 36.05 35.16
C ALA A 2 -50.89 36.57 35.81
N PHE A 3 -50.76 36.44 37.12
CA PHE A 3 -49.59 36.95 37.87
C PHE A 3 -48.74 35.86 38.56
N SER A 4 -49.16 34.60 38.48
CA SER A 4 -48.47 33.48 39.18
C SER A 4 -47.46 32.73 38.28
N GLN A 5 -47.55 32.81 36.95
CA GLN A 5 -46.64 32.06 36.04
C GLN A 5 -45.33 32.78 35.67
N ARG A 6 -45.19 34.05 35.98
CA ARG A 6 -43.92 34.77 35.68
C ARG A 6 -42.83 34.64 36.77
N ARG A 7 -43.13 34.14 37.95
CA ARG A 7 -42.14 33.94 39.03
C ARG A 7 -41.39 32.60 38.91
N SER A 8 -41.98 31.58 38.32
CA SER A 8 -41.33 30.27 38.19
C SER A 8 -40.26 30.25 37.08
N PHE A 9 -40.37 31.12 36.06
CA PHE A 9 -39.42 31.14 34.93
C PHE A 9 -38.13 31.88 35.26
N HIS A 10 -38.15 32.85 36.15
CA HIS A 10 -36.97 33.61 36.59
C HIS A 10 -36.14 32.89 37.66
N GLU A 11 -36.72 31.98 38.41
CA GLU A 11 -36.02 31.22 39.45
C GLU A 11 -35.27 29.99 38.90
N GLN A 12 -35.71 29.43 37.78
CA GLN A 12 -34.99 28.37 37.06
C GLN A 12 -33.77 28.90 36.29
N GLN A 13 -33.79 30.14 35.81
CA GLN A 13 -32.62 30.73 35.13
C GLN A 13 -31.51 31.19 36.09
N ARG A 14 -31.80 31.43 37.39
CA ARG A 14 -30.78 31.78 38.38
C ARG A 14 -30.01 30.58 38.95
N ARG A 15 -30.54 29.35 38.84
CA ARG A 15 -29.84 28.14 39.31
C ARG A 15 -28.85 27.53 38.32
N SER A 16 -28.81 28.00 37.08
CA SER A 16 -27.86 27.50 36.05
C SER A 16 -26.56 28.34 35.94
N VAL A 17 -26.41 29.42 36.71
CA VAL A 17 -25.25 30.35 36.58
C VAL A 17 -24.29 30.29 37.78
N THR A 18 -24.59 29.49 38.81
CA THR A 18 -23.66 29.34 39.96
C THR A 18 -23.22 27.87 40.12
N GLY A 19 -22.50 27.35 39.13
CA GLY A 19 -21.83 26.08 39.16
C GLY A 19 -20.35 26.24 38.80
N THR A 20 -19.61 26.77 39.77
CA THR A 20 -18.21 26.53 40.11
C THR A 20 -17.22 26.31 38.97
N ALA A 21 -16.52 27.39 38.63
CA ALA A 21 -15.16 27.33 38.10
C ALA A 21 -14.20 26.81 39.19
N GLY A 22 -13.89 25.54 39.17
CA GLY A 22 -12.85 24.89 39.95
C GLY A 22 -11.91 24.16 38.99
N GLY A 23 -11.25 24.91 38.12
CA GLY A 23 -10.19 24.35 37.26
C GLY A 23 -8.91 24.14 38.06
N GLN A 24 -8.68 22.93 38.55
CA GLN A 24 -7.35 22.50 38.98
C GLN A 24 -6.44 22.45 37.76
N ARG A 25 -5.53 23.43 37.67
CA ARG A 25 -4.37 23.35 36.76
C ARG A 25 -3.46 22.24 37.29
N GLN A 26 -3.44 21.11 36.63
CA GLN A 26 -2.37 20.12 36.79
C GLN A 26 -1.09 20.69 36.19
N PRO A 27 0.05 20.62 36.91
CA PRO A 27 1.33 21.07 36.41
C PRO A 27 1.80 20.10 35.29
N LEU A 28 2.34 20.68 34.21
CA LEU A 28 3.03 19.95 33.15
C LEU A 28 4.21 19.20 33.77
N ALA A 29 4.12 17.86 33.81
CA ALA A 29 5.21 17.00 34.19
C ALA A 29 6.27 16.96 33.07
N PRO A 30 7.58 16.89 33.40
CA PRO A 30 8.66 16.94 32.42
C PRO A 30 8.68 15.67 31.56
N VAL A 31 8.96 15.88 30.24
CA VAL A 31 9.11 14.84 29.24
C VAL A 31 10.49 14.20 29.39
N ALA A 32 10.68 13.40 30.44
CA ALA A 32 11.84 12.52 30.55
C ALA A 32 11.46 11.32 31.42
N GLY A 33 11.34 10.13 30.83
CA GLY A 33 11.21 8.87 31.54
C GLY A 33 9.93 8.05 31.28
N ARG A 34 9.41 8.04 30.04
CA ARG A 34 8.36 7.05 29.72
C ARG A 34 9.01 5.66 29.59
N THR A 35 8.63 4.76 30.49
CA THR A 35 9.07 3.37 30.43
C THR A 35 8.37 2.59 29.31
N ARG A 36 8.95 1.47 28.91
CA ARG A 36 8.38 0.57 27.89
C ARG A 36 6.94 0.12 28.24
N SER A 37 6.60 0.08 29.53
CA SER A 37 5.25 -0.23 30.02
C SER A 37 4.24 0.89 29.75
N ASP A 38 4.67 2.17 29.76
CA ASP A 38 3.79 3.30 29.49
C ASP A 38 3.44 3.41 28.01
N LEU A 39 4.38 3.04 27.14
CA LEU A 39 4.15 2.97 25.69
C LEU A 39 3.16 1.82 25.34
N CYS A 40 3.29 0.69 26.01
CA CYS A 40 2.33 -0.42 25.88
C CYS A 40 0.95 -0.10 26.47
N ALA A 41 0.89 0.71 27.52
CA ALA A 41 -0.37 1.17 28.12
C ALA A 41 -1.08 2.21 27.22
N ASP A 42 -0.33 3.12 26.57
CA ASP A 42 -0.87 4.09 25.61
C ASP A 42 -1.37 3.41 24.34
N LEU A 43 -0.66 2.38 23.85
CA LEU A 43 -1.12 1.53 22.75
C LEU A 43 -2.38 0.73 23.11
N ARG A 44 -2.51 0.26 24.35
CA ARG A 44 -3.74 -0.39 24.84
C ARG A 44 -4.88 0.62 25.00
N GLY A 45 -4.60 1.82 25.48
CA GLY A 45 -5.60 2.90 25.62
C GLY A 45 -6.13 3.43 24.29
N GLN A 46 -5.39 3.31 23.19
CA GLN A 46 -5.88 3.58 21.85
C GLN A 46 -6.78 2.44 21.34
N HIS A 47 -6.53 1.19 21.72
CA HIS A 47 -7.40 0.05 21.39
C HIS A 47 -8.81 0.17 21.98
N ASP A 48 -8.95 0.75 23.18
CA ASP A 48 -10.26 0.87 23.85
C ASP A 48 -11.17 1.99 23.29
N ARG A 49 -10.66 2.86 22.43
CA ARG A 49 -11.45 3.93 21.80
C ARG A 49 -12.23 3.51 20.57
N PHE A 50 -11.96 2.35 20.00
CA PHE A 50 -12.74 1.78 18.91
C PHE A 50 -13.79 0.79 19.42
N ARG A 51 -14.73 1.26 20.22
CA ARG A 51 -15.99 0.54 20.46
C ARG A 51 -16.82 0.61 19.18
N PHE A 52 -16.72 -0.41 18.36
CA PHE A 52 -17.68 -0.65 17.28
C PHE A 52 -19.08 -0.85 17.89
N GLN A 53 -19.94 0.13 17.74
CA GLN A 53 -21.37 -0.02 17.99
C GLN A 53 -21.97 -0.79 16.81
N GLY A 54 -22.03 -2.11 16.91
CA GLY A 54 -22.66 -2.97 15.92
C GLY A 54 -22.26 -4.43 16.14
N GLY A 55 -23.21 -5.27 16.38
CA GLY A 55 -23.15 -6.62 16.97
C GLY A 55 -22.21 -7.70 16.39
N ASN A 56 -21.24 -7.41 15.52
CA ASN A 56 -20.27 -8.38 14.99
C ASN A 56 -18.82 -7.85 14.96
N GLY A 57 -18.53 -6.73 15.61
CA GLY A 57 -17.22 -6.09 15.57
C GLY A 57 -16.06 -6.89 16.18
N TRP A 58 -16.33 -7.75 17.14
CA TRP A 58 -15.31 -8.59 17.80
C TRP A 58 -14.71 -9.65 16.87
N GLN A 59 -15.49 -10.21 15.93
CA GLN A 59 -14.99 -11.22 15.00
C GLN A 59 -14.05 -10.61 13.95
N ALA A 60 -14.33 -9.39 13.46
CA ALA A 60 -13.44 -8.70 12.55
C ALA A 60 -12.14 -8.30 13.24
N GLN A 61 -12.20 -7.86 14.50
CA GLN A 61 -11.04 -7.48 15.29
C GLN A 61 -10.13 -8.68 15.60
N GLU A 62 -10.71 -9.84 15.86
CA GLU A 62 -9.97 -11.09 16.08
C GLU A 62 -9.33 -11.61 14.79
N LEU A 63 -10.04 -11.48 13.64
CA LEU A 63 -9.51 -11.81 12.32
C LEU A 63 -8.31 -10.93 11.90
N PHE A 64 -8.25 -9.69 12.38
CA PHE A 64 -7.13 -8.79 12.06
C PHE A 64 -6.04 -8.75 13.15
N SER A 65 -6.26 -9.37 14.30
CA SER A 65 -5.31 -9.36 15.40
C SER A 65 -3.96 -10.00 15.03
N PHE A 66 -3.97 -11.03 14.19
CA PHE A 66 -2.74 -11.67 13.71
C PHE A 66 -1.91 -10.75 12.80
N ALA A 67 -2.55 -9.82 12.08
CA ALA A 67 -1.88 -8.86 11.21
C ALA A 67 -1.43 -7.58 11.95
N SER A 68 -1.71 -7.45 13.25
CA SER A 68 -1.29 -6.31 14.07
C SER A 68 0.22 -6.19 14.22
N ASN A 69 0.95 -7.30 14.03
CA ASN A 69 2.40 -7.29 13.98
C ASN A 69 2.87 -6.78 12.59
N PRO A 70 3.68 -5.70 12.50
CA PRO A 70 4.12 -5.12 11.23
C PRO A 70 4.86 -6.11 10.32
N TYR A 71 5.61 -7.04 10.89
CA TYR A 71 6.33 -8.05 10.11
C TYR A 71 5.36 -9.05 9.46
N VAL A 72 4.31 -9.43 10.16
CA VAL A 72 3.25 -10.29 9.61
C VAL A 72 2.51 -9.57 8.50
N GLY A 73 2.16 -8.29 8.69
CA GLY A 73 1.56 -7.45 7.63
C GLY A 73 2.43 -7.38 6.38
N LEU A 74 3.74 -7.13 6.56
CA LEU A 74 4.72 -7.12 5.46
C LEU A 74 4.72 -8.46 4.70
N VAL A 75 4.77 -9.58 5.42
CA VAL A 75 4.77 -10.93 4.84
C VAL A 75 3.49 -11.20 4.06
N ILE A 76 2.33 -10.81 4.59
CA ILE A 76 1.04 -10.94 3.89
C ILE A 76 1.11 -10.20 2.55
N GLY A 77 1.63 -8.97 2.53
CA GLY A 77 1.79 -8.18 1.30
C GLY A 77 2.72 -8.86 0.30
N ILE A 78 3.89 -9.37 0.75
CA ILE A 78 4.86 -10.09 -0.10
C ILE A 78 4.20 -11.34 -0.72
N VAL A 79 3.65 -12.22 0.11
CA VAL A 79 3.10 -13.50 -0.32
C VAL A 79 1.88 -13.31 -1.21
N ALA A 80 0.96 -12.43 -0.84
CA ALA A 80 -0.22 -12.14 -1.64
C ALA A 80 0.17 -11.65 -3.04
N THR A 81 1.15 -10.73 -3.13
CA THR A 81 1.59 -10.20 -4.43
C THR A 81 2.38 -11.22 -5.23
N ALA A 82 3.23 -12.02 -4.60
CA ALA A 82 3.96 -13.09 -5.26
C ALA A 82 3.02 -14.17 -5.84
N LEU A 83 1.93 -14.49 -5.15
CA LEU A 83 0.93 -15.47 -5.61
C LEU A 83 0.01 -14.90 -6.70
N ILE A 84 -0.50 -13.68 -6.49
CA ILE A 84 -1.43 -13.02 -7.43
C ILE A 84 -0.68 -12.49 -8.67
N GLN A 85 0.64 -12.26 -8.57
CA GLN A 85 1.49 -11.67 -9.63
C GLN A 85 1.04 -10.26 -10.04
N SER A 86 0.38 -9.52 -9.13
CA SER A 86 -0.14 -8.17 -9.40
C SER A 86 -0.21 -7.35 -8.11
N SER A 87 0.75 -6.45 -7.92
CA SER A 87 0.71 -5.50 -6.79
C SER A 87 -0.45 -4.51 -6.89
N SER A 88 -0.82 -4.09 -8.10
CA SER A 88 -1.99 -3.22 -8.32
C SER A 88 -3.27 -3.86 -7.78
N THR A 89 -3.46 -5.15 -8.02
CA THR A 89 -4.60 -5.91 -7.47
C THR A 89 -4.52 -5.99 -5.96
N VAL A 90 -3.37 -6.39 -5.41
CA VAL A 90 -3.19 -6.54 -3.95
C VAL A 90 -3.38 -5.20 -3.23
N THR A 91 -2.80 -4.11 -3.73
CA THR A 91 -2.95 -2.79 -3.10
C THR A 91 -4.38 -2.28 -3.17
N SER A 92 -5.11 -2.54 -4.27
CA SER A 92 -6.53 -2.21 -4.36
C SER A 92 -7.39 -3.05 -3.41
N LEU A 93 -7.05 -4.33 -3.21
CA LEU A 93 -7.69 -5.17 -2.20
C LEU A 93 -7.43 -4.62 -0.78
N ILE A 94 -6.19 -4.18 -0.49
CA ILE A 94 -5.86 -3.55 0.80
C ILE A 94 -6.68 -2.26 1.00
N VAL A 95 -6.83 -1.42 -0.03
CA VAL A 95 -7.73 -0.24 0.02
C VAL A 95 -9.16 -0.66 0.35
N GLY A 96 -9.67 -1.72 -0.29
CA GLY A 96 -10.99 -2.29 -0.02
C GLY A 96 -11.11 -2.84 1.41
N MET A 97 -10.07 -3.51 1.93
CA MET A 97 -10.04 -4.00 3.31
C MET A 97 -10.06 -2.85 4.33
N VAL A 98 -9.34 -1.75 4.07
CA VAL A 98 -9.37 -0.54 4.92
C VAL A 98 -10.74 0.12 4.87
N ALA A 99 -11.37 0.18 3.70
CA ALA A 99 -12.76 0.60 3.57
C ALA A 99 -13.73 -0.32 4.33
N GLY A 100 -13.40 -1.60 4.47
CA GLY A 100 -14.12 -2.60 5.26
C GLY A 100 -13.83 -2.58 6.77
N GLY A 101 -12.95 -1.67 7.24
CA GLY A 101 -12.65 -1.50 8.67
C GLY A 101 -11.27 -2.00 9.12
N LEU A 102 -10.40 -2.45 8.21
CA LEU A 102 -9.00 -2.72 8.55
C LEU A 102 -8.30 -1.42 8.96
N PRO A 103 -7.68 -1.33 10.14
CA PRO A 103 -6.93 -0.15 10.56
C PRO A 103 -5.79 0.19 9.59
N VAL A 104 -5.63 1.49 9.27
CA VAL A 104 -4.60 1.97 8.33
C VAL A 104 -3.20 1.55 8.77
N GLY A 105 -2.87 1.68 10.07
CA GLY A 105 -1.55 1.30 10.60
C GLY A 105 -1.20 -0.18 10.37
N ILE A 106 -2.19 -1.08 10.36
CA ILE A 106 -2.01 -2.51 10.04
C ILE A 106 -1.80 -2.70 8.52
N ALA A 107 -2.47 -1.91 7.70
CA ALA A 107 -2.40 -2.00 6.25
C ALA A 107 -1.08 -1.46 5.67
N ILE A 108 -0.40 -0.53 6.35
CA ILE A 108 0.85 0.09 5.87
C ILE A 108 1.94 -0.94 5.55
N PRO A 109 2.31 -1.84 6.47
CA PRO A 109 3.30 -2.88 6.17
C PRO A 109 2.87 -3.81 5.03
N MET A 110 1.56 -4.07 4.87
CA MET A 110 1.05 -4.88 3.75
C MET A 110 1.29 -4.17 2.40
N ILE A 111 1.13 -2.85 2.33
CA ILE A 111 1.47 -2.04 1.16
C ILE A 111 2.97 -2.13 0.84
N MET A 112 3.83 -1.99 1.85
CA MET A 112 5.29 -2.13 1.67
C MET A 112 5.66 -3.52 1.15
N GLY A 113 5.05 -4.57 1.71
CA GLY A 113 5.25 -5.95 1.28
C GLY A 113 4.81 -6.20 -0.15
N SER A 114 3.70 -5.57 -0.57
CA SER A 114 3.20 -5.74 -1.94
C SER A 114 4.19 -5.23 -3.00
N ASN A 115 4.98 -4.21 -2.70
CA ASN A 115 6.04 -3.74 -3.59
C ASN A 115 7.16 -4.78 -3.73
N VAL A 116 7.58 -5.42 -2.64
CA VAL A 116 8.60 -6.49 -2.68
C VAL A 116 8.09 -7.67 -3.50
N GLY A 117 6.85 -8.11 -3.27
CA GLY A 117 6.26 -9.25 -3.98
C GLY A 117 6.14 -9.06 -5.50
N THR A 118 6.16 -7.82 -6.00
CA THR A 118 6.00 -7.51 -7.44
C THR A 118 7.12 -8.06 -8.30
N THR A 119 8.30 -8.23 -7.76
CA THR A 119 9.53 -8.44 -8.52
C THR A 119 9.74 -9.90 -8.95
N VAL A 120 8.97 -10.85 -8.41
CA VAL A 120 8.97 -12.28 -8.83
C VAL A 120 8.84 -12.43 -10.35
N THR A 121 7.93 -11.66 -10.96
CA THR A 121 7.68 -11.74 -12.40
C THR A 121 8.93 -11.42 -13.24
N ASN A 122 9.68 -10.37 -12.84
CA ASN A 122 10.90 -9.97 -13.54
C ASN A 122 11.96 -11.06 -13.47
N THR A 123 12.11 -11.68 -12.30
CA THR A 123 13.06 -12.78 -12.09
C THR A 123 12.71 -13.98 -12.99
N LEU A 124 11.42 -14.35 -13.07
CA LEU A 124 10.96 -15.41 -13.97
C LEU A 124 11.23 -15.09 -15.45
N VAL A 125 11.01 -13.83 -15.88
CA VAL A 125 11.28 -13.40 -17.26
C VAL A 125 12.78 -13.48 -17.57
N SER A 126 13.66 -13.16 -16.62
CA SER A 126 15.12 -13.25 -16.82
C SER A 126 15.61 -14.68 -17.07
N LEU A 127 14.91 -15.70 -16.55
CA LEU A 127 15.23 -17.10 -16.81
C LEU A 127 15.07 -17.50 -18.27
N GLY A 128 14.29 -16.74 -19.07
CA GLY A 128 14.20 -16.91 -20.51
C GLY A 128 15.54 -16.72 -21.23
N HIS A 129 16.50 -16.00 -20.62
CA HIS A 129 17.83 -15.74 -21.15
C HIS A 129 18.93 -16.68 -20.62
N VAL A 130 18.55 -17.75 -19.89
CA VAL A 130 19.48 -18.63 -19.17
C VAL A 130 20.49 -19.37 -20.07
N ARG A 131 20.20 -19.47 -21.36
CA ARG A 131 21.06 -20.19 -22.32
C ARG A 131 22.37 -19.47 -22.65
N ASP A 132 22.33 -18.14 -22.73
CA ASP A 132 23.51 -17.28 -22.92
C ASP A 132 23.91 -16.66 -21.59
N LYS A 133 25.18 -16.87 -21.19
CA LYS A 133 25.69 -16.38 -19.90
C LYS A 133 25.68 -14.85 -19.82
N SER A 134 26.04 -14.19 -20.92
CA SER A 134 26.17 -12.73 -20.96
C SER A 134 24.80 -12.05 -21.03
N GLU A 135 23.85 -12.60 -21.77
CA GLU A 135 22.47 -12.14 -21.80
C GLU A 135 21.78 -12.36 -20.45
N PHE A 136 21.95 -13.56 -19.88
CA PHE A 136 21.38 -13.88 -18.58
C PHE A 136 21.88 -12.94 -17.49
N ARG A 137 23.19 -12.68 -17.46
CA ARG A 137 23.79 -11.72 -16.49
C ARG A 137 23.09 -10.35 -16.58
N ARG A 138 22.96 -9.79 -17.78
CA ARG A 138 22.29 -8.50 -18.01
C ARG A 138 20.80 -8.55 -17.69
N ALA A 139 20.10 -9.58 -18.13
CA ALA A 139 18.67 -9.76 -17.87
C ALA A 139 18.37 -9.95 -16.38
N PHE A 140 19.18 -10.75 -15.69
CA PHE A 140 19.00 -11.05 -14.28
C PHE A 140 19.35 -9.84 -13.39
N SER A 141 20.40 -9.08 -13.73
CA SER A 141 20.67 -7.81 -13.04
C SER A 141 19.53 -6.78 -13.21
N ALA A 142 18.95 -6.72 -14.43
CA ALA A 142 17.79 -5.87 -14.69
C ALA A 142 16.56 -6.33 -13.89
N ALA A 143 16.35 -7.63 -13.74
CA ALA A 143 15.25 -8.16 -12.93
C ALA A 143 15.43 -7.83 -11.44
N THR A 144 16.63 -8.04 -10.91
CA THR A 144 16.89 -7.98 -9.46
C THR A 144 17.21 -6.59 -8.93
N VAL A 145 17.56 -5.60 -9.77
CA VAL A 145 17.74 -4.22 -9.30
C VAL A 145 16.49 -3.66 -8.64
N HIS A 146 15.33 -4.08 -9.09
CA HIS A 146 14.05 -3.72 -8.49
C HIS A 146 13.85 -4.40 -7.12
N ASP A 147 14.29 -5.67 -6.97
CA ASP A 147 14.28 -6.38 -5.68
C ASP A 147 15.10 -5.60 -4.64
N PHE A 148 16.36 -5.31 -4.98
CA PHE A 148 17.27 -4.58 -4.09
C PHE A 148 16.72 -3.22 -3.71
N PHE A 149 16.14 -2.48 -4.65
CA PHE A 149 15.51 -1.19 -4.36
C PHE A 149 14.36 -1.34 -3.35
N ASN A 150 13.43 -2.26 -3.58
CA ASN A 150 12.27 -2.45 -2.71
C ASN A 150 12.67 -2.99 -1.33
N LEU A 151 13.65 -3.90 -1.26
CA LEU A 151 14.18 -4.41 0.01
C LEU A 151 14.87 -3.30 0.83
N ILE A 152 15.68 -2.46 0.19
CA ILE A 152 16.31 -1.30 0.85
C ILE A 152 15.24 -0.30 1.30
N ALA A 153 14.21 -0.05 0.48
CA ALA A 153 13.11 0.83 0.84
C ALA A 153 12.38 0.31 2.09
N VAL A 154 12.06 -0.98 2.15
CA VAL A 154 11.44 -1.60 3.33
C VAL A 154 12.37 -1.53 4.53
N ALA A 155 13.66 -1.82 4.37
CA ALA A 155 14.64 -1.78 5.46
C ALA A 155 14.79 -0.38 6.07
N ILE A 156 14.58 0.69 5.28
CA ILE A 156 14.60 2.08 5.76
C ILE A 156 13.25 2.48 6.35
N PHE A 157 12.17 2.29 5.59
CA PHE A 157 10.88 2.90 5.93
C PHE A 157 10.05 2.08 6.92
N LEU A 158 10.20 0.76 7.00
CA LEU A 158 9.46 -0.05 7.99
C LEU A 158 9.87 0.29 9.44
N PRO A 159 11.17 0.38 9.80
CA PRO A 159 11.56 0.87 11.12
C PRO A 159 11.10 2.31 11.40
N LEU A 160 11.18 3.21 10.42
CA LEU A 160 10.71 4.59 10.56
C LEU A 160 9.19 4.64 10.80
N GLU A 161 8.44 3.77 10.14
CA GLU A 161 7.01 3.66 10.36
C GLU A 161 6.68 3.11 11.75
N ILE A 162 7.35 2.03 12.18
CA ILE A 162 7.14 1.43 13.50
C ILE A 162 7.49 2.42 14.63
N MET A 163 8.57 3.19 14.47
CA MET A 163 9.04 4.10 15.52
C MET A 163 8.31 5.45 15.54
N PHE A 164 7.97 5.98 14.37
CA PHE A 164 7.51 7.37 14.23
C PHE A 164 6.14 7.50 13.57
N GLY A 165 5.60 6.47 12.95
CA GLY A 165 4.38 6.54 12.14
C GLY A 165 4.52 7.52 10.98
N LEU A 166 5.68 7.53 10.30
CA LEU A 166 6.02 8.54 9.29
C LEU A 166 5.00 8.58 8.15
N LEU A 167 4.76 7.43 7.55
CA LEU A 167 3.84 7.32 6.41
C LEU A 167 2.40 7.52 6.84
N GLU A 168 2.02 6.98 8.01
CA GLU A 168 0.68 7.15 8.57
C GLU A 168 0.36 8.63 8.79
N LYS A 169 1.27 9.38 9.44
CA LYS A 169 1.07 10.81 9.73
C LYS A 169 1.06 11.67 8.49
N VAL A 170 2.02 11.47 7.57
CA VAL A 170 2.10 12.26 6.34
C VAL A 170 0.91 11.99 5.44
N SER A 171 0.50 10.73 5.30
CA SER A 171 -0.67 10.38 4.48
C SER A 171 -1.98 10.88 5.09
N ALA A 172 -2.13 10.85 6.42
CA ALA A 172 -3.28 11.43 7.10
C ALA A 172 -3.38 12.93 6.87
N TRP A 173 -2.25 13.66 7.02
CA TRP A 173 -2.19 15.09 6.73
C TRP A 173 -2.55 15.40 5.28
N LEU A 174 -2.00 14.65 4.30
CA LEU A 174 -2.35 14.81 2.90
C LEU A 174 -3.82 14.48 2.62
N ALA A 175 -4.35 13.44 3.24
CA ALA A 175 -5.76 13.09 3.09
C ALA A 175 -6.67 14.22 3.58
N THR A 176 -6.34 14.85 4.72
CA THR A 176 -7.11 16.01 5.23
C THR A 176 -7.03 17.22 4.30
N LEU A 177 -5.87 17.47 3.67
CA LEU A 177 -5.71 18.54 2.69
C LEU A 177 -6.54 18.31 1.42
N LEU A 178 -6.59 17.07 0.94
CA LEU A 178 -7.29 16.71 -0.29
C LEU A 178 -8.81 16.61 -0.11
N VAL A 179 -9.26 16.18 1.06
CA VAL A 179 -10.71 16.07 1.37
C VAL A 179 -11.28 17.41 1.84
N GLY A 180 -10.43 18.35 2.28
CA GLY A 180 -10.83 19.68 2.81
C GLY A 180 -11.29 19.60 4.27
N ALA A 181 -11.07 20.69 5.02
CA ALA A 181 -11.60 20.85 6.37
C ALA A 181 -13.13 21.05 6.38
N ASP A 182 -13.69 21.48 5.26
CA ASP A 182 -15.12 21.55 5.01
C ASP A 182 -15.47 20.44 4.02
N SER A 183 -16.28 19.52 4.47
CA SER A 183 -16.91 18.43 3.77
C SER A 183 -17.36 18.81 2.34
N TYR A 184 -16.44 18.91 1.39
CA TYR A 184 -16.79 18.46 0.05
C TYR A 184 -17.05 16.99 0.22
N SER A 185 -18.28 16.68 0.54
CA SER A 185 -18.72 15.31 0.61
C SER A 185 -18.44 14.75 -0.78
N MET A 186 -17.54 13.77 -0.88
CA MET A 186 -17.43 12.96 -2.09
C MET A 186 -18.78 12.30 -2.42
N SER A 187 -19.83 12.62 -1.65
CA SER A 187 -21.24 12.32 -1.93
C SER A 187 -21.71 12.95 -3.24
N ASP A 188 -21.10 14.03 -3.72
CA ASP A 188 -21.46 14.63 -5.01
C ASP A 188 -20.79 13.90 -6.20
N MET A 189 -19.79 13.05 -5.96
CA MET A 189 -19.38 12.04 -6.93
C MET A 189 -20.25 10.77 -6.85
N ASN A 190 -21.57 10.95 -6.67
CA ASN A 190 -22.57 9.87 -6.64
C ASN A 190 -22.65 9.06 -7.96
N PHE A 191 -21.94 9.48 -8.99
CA PHE A 191 -21.86 8.75 -10.27
C PHE A 191 -21.36 7.31 -10.09
N MET A 192 -20.25 7.12 -9.35
CA MET A 192 -19.71 5.77 -9.09
C MET A 192 -20.67 4.94 -8.24
N LYS A 193 -21.27 5.56 -7.21
CA LYS A 193 -22.25 4.89 -6.35
C LYS A 193 -23.52 4.51 -7.15
N SER A 194 -24.02 5.38 -8.04
CA SER A 194 -25.14 5.09 -8.93
C SER A 194 -24.80 3.98 -9.92
N LEU A 195 -23.60 3.97 -10.47
CA LEU A 195 -23.16 2.97 -11.44
C LEU A 195 -22.95 1.59 -10.80
N THR A 196 -22.41 1.54 -9.57
CA THR A 196 -22.13 0.29 -8.86
C THR A 196 -23.36 -0.28 -8.12
N LYS A 197 -24.33 0.55 -7.76
CA LYS A 197 -25.51 0.15 -6.99
C LYS A 197 -26.28 -1.06 -7.57
N PRO A 198 -26.52 -1.20 -8.89
CA PRO A 198 -27.18 -2.37 -9.45
C PRO A 198 -26.41 -3.67 -9.18
N PHE A 199 -25.06 -3.63 -9.28
CA PHE A 199 -24.21 -4.78 -9.03
C PHE A 199 -24.17 -5.14 -7.54
N VAL A 200 -24.09 -4.13 -6.66
CA VAL A 200 -24.13 -4.33 -5.21
C VAL A 200 -25.46 -4.97 -4.81
N ASN A 201 -26.59 -4.47 -5.32
CA ASN A 201 -27.91 -5.03 -5.04
C ASN A 201 -28.05 -6.47 -5.55
N LEU A 202 -27.46 -6.79 -6.70
CA LEU A 202 -27.46 -8.15 -7.24
C LEU A 202 -26.68 -9.10 -6.32
N VAL A 203 -25.49 -8.70 -5.89
CA VAL A 203 -24.66 -9.48 -4.95
C VAL A 203 -25.38 -9.65 -3.62
N ASP A 204 -25.99 -8.59 -3.08
CA ASP A 204 -26.74 -8.60 -1.83
C ASP A 204 -27.95 -9.55 -1.91
N SER A 205 -28.69 -9.53 -3.01
CA SER A 205 -29.82 -10.43 -3.21
C SER A 205 -29.43 -11.90 -3.26
N VAL A 206 -28.25 -12.21 -3.80
CA VAL A 206 -27.73 -13.60 -3.86
C VAL A 206 -27.13 -14.02 -2.51
N THR A 207 -26.34 -13.16 -1.88
CA THR A 207 -25.71 -13.47 -0.60
C THR A 207 -26.71 -13.45 0.56
N GLY A 208 -27.75 -12.64 0.47
CA GLY A 208 -28.86 -12.59 1.44
C GLY A 208 -29.68 -13.88 1.55
N LEU A 209 -29.52 -14.82 0.61
CA LEU A 209 -30.09 -16.18 0.73
C LEU A 209 -29.36 -17.05 1.77
N LEU A 210 -28.16 -16.63 2.21
CA LEU A 210 -27.36 -17.35 3.19
C LEU A 210 -27.68 -16.89 4.61
N PRO A 211 -27.61 -17.79 5.61
CA PRO A 211 -27.94 -17.43 6.99
C PRO A 211 -26.85 -16.55 7.64
N GLY A 212 -27.28 -15.45 8.28
CA GLY A 212 -26.51 -14.65 9.24
C GLY A 212 -25.08 -14.29 8.81
N ALA A 213 -24.08 -14.74 9.57
CA ALA A 213 -22.67 -14.44 9.34
C ALA A 213 -22.13 -14.94 7.98
N MET A 214 -22.70 -15.99 7.43
CA MET A 214 -22.32 -16.52 6.10
C MET A 214 -22.67 -15.54 4.97
N ALA A 215 -23.76 -14.80 5.08
CA ALA A 215 -24.13 -13.77 4.10
C ALA A 215 -23.07 -12.65 4.03
N GLY A 216 -22.62 -12.16 5.19
CA GLY A 216 -21.56 -11.14 5.26
C GLY A 216 -20.23 -11.63 4.70
N ALA A 217 -19.80 -12.85 5.06
CA ALA A 217 -18.59 -13.45 4.53
C ALA A 217 -18.66 -13.65 3.00
N ALA A 218 -19.80 -14.13 2.49
CA ALA A 218 -20.03 -14.31 1.07
C ALA A 218 -20.03 -12.97 0.30
N MET A 219 -20.58 -11.91 0.90
CA MET A 219 -20.59 -10.56 0.32
C MET A 219 -19.16 -9.99 0.23
N VAL A 220 -18.35 -10.14 1.30
CA VAL A 220 -16.93 -9.74 1.29
C VAL A 220 -16.17 -10.51 0.22
N LEU A 221 -16.32 -11.83 0.16
CA LEU A 221 -15.65 -12.67 -0.84
C LEU A 221 -16.09 -12.28 -2.27
N ALA A 222 -17.36 -12.07 -2.51
CA ALA A 222 -17.87 -11.62 -3.80
C ALA A 222 -17.29 -10.24 -4.19
N GLY A 223 -17.20 -9.29 -3.24
CA GLY A 223 -16.56 -8.00 -3.45
C GLY A 223 -15.08 -8.13 -3.83
N LEU A 224 -14.32 -8.95 -3.12
CA LEU A 224 -12.92 -9.23 -3.43
C LEU A 224 -12.76 -9.86 -4.82
N VAL A 225 -13.60 -10.83 -5.19
CA VAL A 225 -13.59 -11.46 -6.52
C VAL A 225 -13.92 -10.43 -7.60
N LEU A 226 -14.91 -9.57 -7.40
CA LEU A 226 -15.28 -8.52 -8.36
C LEU A 226 -14.13 -7.52 -8.56
N ILE A 227 -13.48 -7.08 -7.48
CA ILE A 227 -12.30 -6.20 -7.56
C ILE A 227 -11.19 -6.89 -8.36
N PHE A 228 -10.88 -8.15 -8.04
CA PHE A 228 -9.87 -8.94 -8.76
C PHE A 228 -10.18 -9.06 -10.26
N VAL A 229 -11.41 -9.40 -10.60
CA VAL A 229 -11.88 -9.53 -11.98
C VAL A 229 -11.79 -8.18 -12.70
N ALA A 230 -12.33 -7.11 -12.11
CA ALA A 230 -12.33 -5.78 -12.70
C ALA A 230 -10.91 -5.29 -13.01
N ILE A 231 -9.98 -5.36 -12.05
CA ILE A 231 -8.58 -4.93 -12.24
C ILE A 231 -7.89 -5.79 -13.30
N THR A 232 -8.10 -7.12 -13.25
CA THR A 232 -7.47 -8.04 -14.21
C THR A 232 -7.93 -7.77 -15.65
N TYR A 233 -9.23 -7.57 -15.87
CA TYR A 233 -9.77 -7.28 -17.21
C TYR A 233 -9.39 -5.89 -17.69
N THR A 234 -9.46 -4.88 -16.84
CA THR A 234 -9.01 -3.52 -17.16
C THR A 234 -7.53 -3.51 -17.52
N GLY A 235 -6.68 -4.19 -16.75
CA GLY A 235 -5.27 -4.32 -17.05
C GLY A 235 -5.00 -5.06 -18.38
N LYS A 236 -5.74 -6.13 -18.69
CA LYS A 236 -5.61 -6.83 -19.99
C LYS A 236 -6.01 -5.94 -21.16
N LEU A 237 -7.10 -5.20 -21.05
CA LEU A 237 -7.59 -4.29 -22.10
C LEU A 237 -6.58 -3.16 -22.37
N LEU A 238 -6.11 -2.51 -21.31
CA LEU A 238 -5.10 -1.45 -21.39
C LEU A 238 -3.77 -1.97 -21.94
N LYS A 239 -3.35 -3.17 -21.54
CA LYS A 239 -2.15 -3.81 -22.09
C LYS A 239 -2.23 -3.98 -23.61
N VAL A 240 -3.34 -4.47 -24.15
CA VAL A 240 -3.55 -4.63 -25.59
C VAL A 240 -3.47 -3.28 -26.31
N LEU A 241 -4.06 -2.22 -25.71
CA LEU A 241 -4.10 -0.90 -26.31
C LEU A 241 -2.76 -0.15 -26.26
N MET A 242 -1.93 -0.42 -25.25
CA MET A 242 -0.79 0.44 -24.92
C MET A 242 0.58 -0.17 -25.13
N VAL A 243 0.72 -1.49 -25.37
CA VAL A 243 2.05 -2.16 -25.47
C VAL A 243 2.93 -1.54 -26.55
N GLY A 244 2.37 -1.20 -27.72
CA GLY A 244 3.13 -0.55 -28.81
C GLY A 244 3.63 0.85 -28.42
N LYS A 245 2.74 1.69 -27.87
CA LYS A 245 3.04 3.06 -27.43
C LYS A 245 4.00 3.09 -26.24
N ALA A 246 3.90 2.13 -25.32
CA ALA A 246 4.83 2.01 -24.19
C ALA A 246 6.28 1.83 -24.67
N LYS A 247 6.50 1.05 -25.73
CA LYS A 247 7.83 0.86 -26.33
C LYS A 247 8.37 2.16 -26.95
N GLU A 248 7.54 2.93 -27.64
CA GLU A 248 7.93 4.23 -28.22
C GLU A 248 8.28 5.26 -27.14
N VAL A 249 7.44 5.37 -26.09
CA VAL A 249 7.69 6.27 -24.95
C VAL A 249 9.00 5.89 -24.25
N LEU A 250 9.25 4.60 -24.08
CA LEU A 250 10.47 4.08 -23.49
C LEU A 250 11.70 4.50 -24.31
N HIS A 251 11.71 4.25 -25.63
CA HIS A 251 12.82 4.62 -26.50
C HIS A 251 13.07 6.14 -26.52
N SER A 252 12.01 6.93 -26.44
CA SER A 252 12.13 8.40 -26.43
C SER A 252 12.62 8.96 -25.09
N ALA A 253 12.38 8.28 -23.98
CA ALA A 253 12.70 8.74 -22.62
C ALA A 253 14.05 8.26 -22.12
N ILE A 254 14.47 7.04 -22.52
CA ILE A 254 15.78 6.50 -22.16
C ILE A 254 16.85 7.27 -22.93
N GLY A 255 17.70 7.98 -22.19
CA GLY A 255 18.74 8.87 -22.76
C GLY A 255 18.51 10.35 -22.49
N ARG A 256 17.28 10.77 -22.08
CA ARG A 256 16.99 12.15 -21.67
C ARG A 256 17.27 12.45 -20.19
N GLY A 257 17.90 11.52 -19.49
CA GLY A 257 18.27 11.65 -18.08
C GLY A 257 17.32 10.95 -17.10
N PRO A 258 17.72 10.89 -15.80
CA PRO A 258 17.02 10.08 -14.81
C PRO A 258 15.58 10.53 -14.54
N VAL A 259 15.33 11.84 -14.49
CA VAL A 259 13.99 12.40 -14.25
C VAL A 259 13.02 12.01 -15.36
N ALA A 260 13.46 12.10 -16.62
CA ALA A 260 12.65 11.66 -17.76
C ALA A 260 12.39 10.15 -17.72
N GLY A 261 13.37 9.36 -17.28
CA GLY A 261 13.22 7.92 -17.05
C GLY A 261 12.16 7.63 -15.99
N ILE A 262 12.22 8.27 -14.82
CA ILE A 262 11.22 8.11 -13.74
C ILE A 262 9.84 8.54 -14.23
N ALA A 263 9.72 9.71 -14.83
CA ALA A 263 8.44 10.24 -15.32
C ALA A 263 7.81 9.33 -16.37
N SER A 264 8.60 8.81 -17.31
CA SER A 264 8.10 7.90 -18.34
C SER A 264 7.70 6.53 -17.77
N GLY A 265 8.46 5.98 -16.84
CA GLY A 265 8.09 4.76 -16.13
C GLY A 265 6.79 4.88 -15.36
N ALA A 266 6.61 6.00 -14.65
CA ALA A 266 5.38 6.32 -13.95
C ALA A 266 4.19 6.43 -14.92
N LEU A 267 4.36 7.20 -16.01
CA LEU A 267 3.33 7.43 -17.01
C LEU A 267 2.93 6.13 -17.71
N VAL A 268 3.90 5.35 -18.19
CA VAL A 268 3.64 4.06 -18.85
C VAL A 268 2.91 3.13 -17.91
N THR A 269 3.34 3.01 -16.64
CA THR A 269 2.70 2.11 -15.67
C THR A 269 1.30 2.58 -15.31
N THR A 270 1.06 3.87 -15.20
CA THR A 270 -0.28 4.43 -14.99
C THR A 270 -1.24 4.02 -16.10
N PHE A 271 -0.81 4.04 -17.35
CA PHE A 271 -1.64 3.63 -18.48
C PHE A 271 -1.75 2.10 -18.61
N VAL A 272 -0.67 1.37 -18.40
CA VAL A 272 -0.65 -0.11 -18.47
C VAL A 272 -1.35 -0.75 -17.27
N GLN A 273 -1.49 -0.03 -16.15
CA GLN A 273 -2.05 -0.50 -14.88
C GLN A 273 -1.34 -1.74 -14.32
N SER A 274 -0.09 -1.97 -14.71
CA SER A 274 0.71 -3.13 -14.29
C SER A 274 2.20 -2.82 -14.32
N SER A 275 2.78 -2.62 -13.14
CA SER A 275 4.24 -2.44 -13.02
C SER A 275 5.00 -3.71 -13.42
N SER A 276 4.50 -4.89 -13.08
CA SER A 276 5.13 -6.15 -13.49
C SER A 276 5.25 -6.26 -15.03
N THR A 277 4.19 -5.86 -15.77
CA THR A 277 4.25 -5.82 -17.24
C THR A 277 5.24 -4.76 -17.71
N THR A 278 5.22 -3.57 -17.14
CA THR A 278 6.09 -2.45 -17.53
C THR A 278 7.56 -2.78 -17.26
N THR A 279 7.88 -3.31 -16.09
CA THR A 279 9.27 -3.60 -15.70
C THR A 279 9.80 -4.87 -16.39
N SER A 280 8.94 -5.87 -16.64
CA SER A 280 9.35 -7.08 -17.35
C SER A 280 9.75 -6.84 -18.81
N LEU A 281 9.24 -5.76 -19.44
CA LEU A 281 9.72 -5.34 -20.77
C LEU A 281 11.18 -4.86 -20.76
N MET A 282 11.68 -4.38 -19.61
CA MET A 282 13.06 -3.93 -19.47
C MET A 282 14.05 -5.08 -19.43
N VAL A 283 13.63 -6.25 -18.94
CA VAL A 283 14.49 -7.42 -18.75
C VAL A 283 15.10 -7.92 -20.07
N PRO A 284 14.32 -8.22 -21.13
CA PRO A 284 14.88 -8.63 -22.42
C PRO A 284 15.65 -7.49 -23.11
N LEU A 285 15.26 -6.22 -22.94
CA LEU A 285 15.99 -5.08 -23.50
C LEU A 285 17.38 -4.90 -22.87
N ALA A 286 17.50 -5.17 -21.58
CA ALA A 286 18.79 -5.24 -20.90
C ALA A 286 19.57 -6.49 -21.31
N GLY A 287 18.92 -7.66 -21.37
CA GLY A 287 19.51 -8.92 -21.79
C GLY A 287 20.19 -8.83 -23.15
N SER A 288 19.49 -8.28 -24.14
CA SER A 288 20.03 -8.04 -25.49
C SER A 288 21.14 -6.96 -25.54
N GLY A 289 21.35 -6.22 -24.46
CA GLY A 289 22.33 -5.12 -24.42
C GLY A 289 21.84 -3.82 -25.10
N THR A 290 20.54 -3.75 -25.44
CA THR A 290 19.94 -2.52 -26.05
C THR A 290 20.04 -1.36 -25.08
N PHE A 291 19.83 -1.60 -23.76
CA PHE A 291 19.96 -0.61 -22.71
C PHE A 291 20.80 -1.15 -21.56
N SER A 292 21.61 -0.28 -20.97
CA SER A 292 22.35 -0.61 -19.73
C SER A 292 21.43 -0.59 -18.50
N LEU A 293 21.85 -1.30 -17.44
CA LEU A 293 21.13 -1.30 -16.15
C LEU A 293 20.91 0.11 -15.61
N ARG A 294 21.93 0.98 -15.70
CA ARG A 294 21.85 2.39 -15.25
C ARG A 294 20.83 3.22 -16.03
N GLN A 295 20.57 2.89 -17.30
CA GLN A 295 19.59 3.59 -18.12
C GLN A 295 18.16 3.16 -17.80
N ILE A 296 17.93 1.87 -17.51
CA ILE A 296 16.60 1.35 -17.22
C ILE A 296 16.19 1.52 -15.75
N TYR A 297 17.13 1.64 -14.85
CA TYR A 297 16.86 1.73 -13.40
C TYR A 297 15.91 2.90 -13.05
N PRO A 298 16.11 4.15 -13.50
CA PRO A 298 15.16 5.23 -13.26
C PRO A 298 13.74 4.94 -13.77
N PHE A 299 13.62 4.30 -14.92
CA PHE A 299 12.33 3.90 -15.47
C PHE A 299 11.61 2.89 -14.57
N MET A 300 12.33 1.93 -14.01
CA MET A 300 11.77 0.95 -13.07
C MET A 300 11.30 1.60 -11.77
N LEU A 301 12.02 2.62 -11.28
CA LEU A 301 11.58 3.43 -10.13
C LEU A 301 10.28 4.18 -10.41
N GLY A 302 10.18 4.74 -11.61
CA GLY A 302 8.95 5.38 -12.08
C GLY A 302 7.78 4.40 -12.15
N ALA A 303 8.02 3.16 -12.57
CA ALA A 303 6.98 2.14 -12.62
C ALA A 303 6.38 1.85 -11.24
N ASN A 304 7.16 1.87 -10.17
CA ASN A 304 6.64 1.78 -8.80
C ASN A 304 5.67 2.93 -8.48
N ILE A 305 6.05 4.17 -8.79
CA ILE A 305 5.18 5.34 -8.59
C ILE A 305 3.90 5.20 -9.42
N GLY A 306 4.00 4.81 -10.69
CA GLY A 306 2.85 4.65 -11.57
C GLY A 306 1.83 3.61 -11.07
N THR A 307 2.28 2.57 -10.38
CA THR A 307 1.41 1.55 -9.77
C THR A 307 0.47 2.14 -8.72
N THR A 308 0.89 3.18 -8.03
CA THR A 308 0.11 3.80 -6.94
C THR A 308 -1.19 4.44 -7.42
N VAL A 309 -1.24 4.83 -8.70
CA VAL A 309 -2.44 5.41 -9.31
C VAL A 309 -3.61 4.44 -9.27
N THR A 310 -3.37 3.14 -9.39
CA THR A 310 -4.45 2.12 -9.28
C THR A 310 -5.08 2.12 -7.88
N ALA A 311 -4.26 2.21 -6.83
CA ALA A 311 -4.75 2.30 -5.46
C ALA A 311 -5.52 3.62 -5.21
N LEU A 312 -5.04 4.73 -5.76
CA LEU A 312 -5.73 6.02 -5.69
C LEU A 312 -7.10 5.96 -6.40
N LEU A 313 -7.16 5.37 -7.59
CA LEU A 313 -8.43 5.15 -8.31
C LEU A 313 -9.38 4.24 -7.50
N ALA A 314 -8.87 3.17 -6.88
CA ALA A 314 -9.67 2.31 -6.01
C ALA A 314 -10.23 3.11 -4.81
N ALA A 315 -9.44 3.99 -4.21
CA ALA A 315 -9.89 4.82 -3.10
C ALA A 315 -11.00 5.82 -3.50
N THR A 316 -10.99 6.34 -4.75
CA THR A 316 -12.06 7.24 -5.21
C THR A 316 -13.41 6.54 -5.35
N ALA A 317 -13.44 5.22 -5.47
CA ALA A 317 -14.68 4.45 -5.52
C ALA A 317 -15.32 4.25 -4.13
N VAL A 318 -14.57 4.54 -3.06
CA VAL A 318 -15.03 4.40 -1.67
C VAL A 318 -15.72 5.69 -1.23
N GLY A 319 -16.96 5.59 -0.76
CA GLY A 319 -17.74 6.71 -0.26
C GLY A 319 -18.04 6.64 1.24
N GLY A 320 -18.61 7.72 1.79
CA GLY A 320 -19.03 7.78 3.19
C GLY A 320 -17.88 7.98 4.19
N ALA A 321 -18.12 7.63 5.46
CA ALA A 321 -17.21 7.90 6.57
C ALA A 321 -15.82 7.24 6.43
N VAL A 322 -15.72 6.15 5.66
CA VAL A 322 -14.47 5.39 5.45
C VAL A 322 -13.66 5.86 4.24
N ALA A 323 -14.17 6.80 3.45
CA ALA A 323 -13.48 7.32 2.26
C ALA A 323 -12.12 7.94 2.60
N SER A 324 -12.03 8.66 3.72
CA SER A 324 -10.79 9.27 4.19
C SER A 324 -9.72 8.21 4.49
N SER A 325 -10.06 7.11 5.17
CA SER A 325 -9.13 6.03 5.46
C SER A 325 -8.70 5.27 4.20
N ALA A 326 -9.62 5.06 3.26
CA ALA A 326 -9.32 4.46 1.97
C ALA A 326 -8.36 5.34 1.14
N LEU A 327 -8.59 6.66 1.12
CA LEU A 327 -7.68 7.61 0.48
C LEU A 327 -6.33 7.64 1.20
N GLN A 328 -6.32 7.63 2.52
CA GLN A 328 -5.10 7.64 3.32
C GLN A 328 -4.20 6.45 2.98
N ILE A 329 -4.72 5.22 2.92
CA ILE A 329 -3.90 4.06 2.59
C ILE A 329 -3.41 4.07 1.13
N ALA A 330 -4.17 4.62 0.21
CA ALA A 330 -3.71 4.85 -1.17
C ALA A 330 -2.58 5.89 -1.23
N LEU A 331 -2.66 6.96 -0.42
CA LEU A 331 -1.60 7.96 -0.26
C LEU A 331 -0.36 7.37 0.43
N VAL A 332 -0.51 6.46 1.40
CA VAL A 332 0.62 5.69 1.95
C VAL A 332 1.40 5.02 0.83
N HIS A 333 0.70 4.34 -0.08
CA HIS A 333 1.35 3.66 -1.21
C HIS A 333 2.13 4.66 -2.09
N LEU A 334 1.55 5.81 -2.40
CA LEU A 334 2.22 6.86 -3.16
C LEU A 334 3.44 7.42 -2.40
N MET A 335 3.26 7.81 -1.14
CA MET A 335 4.31 8.42 -0.34
C MET A 335 5.48 7.46 -0.10
N PHE A 336 5.21 6.19 0.18
CA PHE A 336 6.26 5.18 0.31
C PHE A 336 7.14 5.12 -0.94
N ASN A 337 6.55 5.04 -2.14
CA ASN A 337 7.31 4.96 -3.37
C ASN A 337 8.03 6.27 -3.71
N VAL A 338 7.41 7.42 -3.51
CA VAL A 338 8.04 8.73 -3.73
C VAL A 338 9.20 8.94 -2.77
N PHE A 339 9.02 8.67 -1.48
CA PHE A 339 10.08 8.82 -0.48
C PHE A 339 11.22 7.82 -0.73
N ALA A 340 10.93 6.57 -1.11
CA ALA A 340 11.95 5.60 -1.49
C ALA A 340 12.78 6.12 -2.68
N VAL A 341 12.14 6.68 -3.70
CA VAL A 341 12.86 7.27 -4.85
C VAL A 341 13.69 8.47 -4.41
N VAL A 342 13.13 9.39 -3.63
CA VAL A 342 13.83 10.59 -3.16
C VAL A 342 15.04 10.21 -2.28
N VAL A 343 14.87 9.28 -1.35
CA VAL A 343 15.95 8.88 -0.42
C VAL A 343 16.98 8.00 -1.13
N ILE A 344 16.56 6.91 -1.78
CA ILE A 344 17.51 5.93 -2.32
C ILE A 344 18.16 6.45 -3.62
N PHE A 345 17.35 7.01 -4.53
CA PHE A 345 17.88 7.51 -5.80
C PHE A 345 18.43 8.94 -5.69
N GLY A 346 17.84 9.77 -4.83
CA GLY A 346 18.27 11.16 -4.60
C GLY A 346 19.62 11.27 -3.90
N LEU A 347 19.92 10.37 -2.94
CA LEU A 347 21.19 10.38 -2.21
C LEU A 347 22.29 9.63 -2.99
N PRO A 348 23.42 10.30 -3.34
CA PRO A 348 24.44 9.70 -4.21
C PRO A 348 25.01 8.37 -3.68
N PHE A 349 25.17 8.22 -2.37
CA PHE A 349 25.72 7.01 -1.75
C PHE A 349 24.75 5.83 -1.72
N LEU A 350 23.43 6.08 -1.73
CA LEU A 350 22.38 5.04 -1.78
C LEU A 350 21.99 4.66 -3.21
N ARG A 351 22.10 5.59 -4.16
CA ARG A 351 21.67 5.42 -5.55
C ARG A 351 22.26 4.19 -6.24
N ASP A 352 23.55 3.95 -6.01
CA ASP A 352 24.26 2.85 -6.66
C ASP A 352 24.14 1.51 -5.91
N LEU A 353 23.60 1.50 -4.69
CA LEU A 353 23.46 0.28 -3.88
C LEU A 353 22.60 -0.79 -4.56
N PRO A 354 21.37 -0.49 -5.04
CA PRO A 354 20.56 -1.47 -5.77
C PRO A 354 21.24 -2.00 -7.02
N ILE A 355 21.93 -1.11 -7.77
CA ILE A 355 22.66 -1.48 -8.99
C ILE A 355 23.79 -2.46 -8.67
N LYS A 356 24.67 -2.10 -7.70
CA LYS A 356 25.80 -2.94 -7.28
C LYS A 356 25.33 -4.29 -6.73
N GLY A 357 24.25 -4.29 -5.93
CA GLY A 357 23.67 -5.53 -5.43
C GLY A 357 23.17 -6.44 -6.55
N ALA A 358 22.47 -5.88 -7.51
CA ALA A 358 21.94 -6.62 -8.65
C ALA A 358 23.06 -7.14 -9.58
N GLU A 359 24.07 -6.34 -9.86
CA GLU A 359 25.23 -6.75 -10.64
C GLU A 359 26.01 -7.87 -9.94
N TRP A 360 26.30 -7.72 -8.65
CA TRP A 360 26.97 -8.73 -7.84
C TRP A 360 26.21 -10.06 -7.84
N LEU A 361 24.92 -10.02 -7.62
CA LEU A 361 24.08 -11.23 -7.62
C LEU A 361 24.03 -11.86 -9.01
N ALA A 362 23.92 -11.03 -10.06
CA ALA A 362 23.89 -11.50 -11.44
C ALA A 362 25.19 -12.15 -11.88
N ASP A 363 26.36 -11.66 -11.39
CA ASP A 363 27.65 -12.27 -11.64
C ASP A 363 27.72 -13.68 -11.06
N ILE A 364 27.31 -13.86 -9.81
CA ILE A 364 27.28 -15.18 -9.16
C ILE A 364 26.27 -16.11 -9.84
N ALA A 365 25.06 -15.61 -10.15
CA ALA A 365 24.02 -16.40 -10.80
C ALA A 365 24.37 -16.77 -12.25
N ALA A 366 25.14 -15.93 -12.94
CA ALA A 366 25.64 -16.25 -14.30
C ALA A 366 26.63 -17.40 -14.29
N GLU A 367 27.45 -17.52 -13.25
CA GLU A 367 28.35 -18.67 -13.07
C GLU A 367 27.59 -19.94 -12.67
N LYS A 368 26.72 -19.84 -11.68
CA LYS A 368 25.94 -20.97 -11.15
C LYS A 368 24.47 -20.58 -11.03
N LYS A 369 23.66 -21.06 -11.96
CA LYS A 369 22.23 -20.73 -12.08
C LYS A 369 21.41 -21.02 -10.80
N ILE A 370 21.90 -21.93 -9.95
CA ILE A 370 21.27 -22.27 -8.68
C ILE A 370 21.13 -21.05 -7.76
N PHE A 371 22.04 -20.08 -7.85
CA PHE A 371 21.94 -18.85 -7.04
C PHE A 371 20.75 -17.96 -7.41
N ALA A 372 20.28 -18.00 -8.67
CA ALA A 372 19.04 -17.34 -9.04
C ALA A 372 17.83 -17.97 -8.33
N ALA A 373 17.79 -19.30 -8.26
CA ALA A 373 16.74 -20.01 -7.53
C ALA A 373 16.84 -19.76 -6.01
N ILE A 374 18.07 -19.80 -5.45
CA ILE A 374 18.30 -19.48 -4.02
C ILE A 374 17.84 -18.07 -3.69
N TRP A 375 18.13 -17.07 -4.54
CA TRP A 375 17.66 -15.72 -4.36
C TRP A 375 16.14 -15.63 -4.34
N MET A 376 15.49 -16.24 -5.33
CA MET A 376 14.03 -16.24 -5.44
C MET A 376 13.37 -16.91 -4.22
N LEU A 377 13.85 -18.09 -3.83
CA LEU A 377 13.36 -18.76 -2.62
C LEU A 377 13.71 -17.96 -1.35
N GLY A 378 14.89 -17.36 -1.30
CA GLY A 378 15.36 -16.54 -0.19
C GLY A 378 14.45 -15.34 0.07
N VAL A 379 14.18 -14.55 -0.95
CA VAL A 379 13.39 -13.32 -0.81
C VAL A 379 11.90 -13.60 -0.62
N PHE A 380 11.33 -14.58 -1.33
CA PHE A 380 9.88 -14.77 -1.35
C PHE A 380 9.35 -15.88 -0.43
N ILE A 381 10.24 -16.70 0.13
CA ILE A 381 9.85 -17.77 1.08
C ILE A 381 10.64 -17.66 2.38
N VAL A 382 11.99 -17.68 2.31
CA VAL A 382 12.81 -17.75 3.53
C VAL A 382 12.73 -16.44 4.32
N LEU A 383 12.87 -15.28 3.68
CA LEU A 383 12.74 -13.98 4.34
C LEU A 383 11.37 -13.80 5.02
N PRO A 384 10.22 -14.06 4.38
CA PRO A 384 8.93 -14.07 5.04
C PRO A 384 8.86 -14.99 6.26
N LEU A 385 9.35 -16.22 6.16
CA LEU A 385 9.36 -17.16 7.28
C LEU A 385 10.23 -16.68 8.44
N LEU A 386 11.41 -16.11 8.16
CA LEU A 386 12.27 -15.52 9.17
C LEU A 386 11.64 -14.30 9.85
N LEU A 387 10.93 -13.45 9.10
CA LEU A 387 10.21 -12.32 9.66
C LEU A 387 9.06 -12.76 10.58
N ILE A 388 8.32 -13.81 10.21
CA ILE A 388 7.30 -14.40 11.07
C ILE A 388 7.95 -14.99 12.32
N ALA A 389 9.03 -15.77 12.18
CA ALA A 389 9.73 -16.34 13.33
C ALA A 389 10.28 -15.26 14.29
N ALA A 390 10.86 -14.19 13.73
CA ALA A 390 11.31 -13.04 14.52
C ALA A 390 10.15 -12.35 15.25
N SER A 391 8.99 -12.23 14.60
CA SER A 391 7.80 -11.61 15.20
C SER A 391 7.20 -12.40 16.37
N MET A 392 7.53 -13.67 16.51
CA MET A 392 7.11 -14.51 17.63
C MET A 392 8.03 -14.36 18.87
N VAL A 393 9.23 -13.80 18.66
CA VAL A 393 10.24 -13.62 19.72
C VAL A 393 10.21 -12.19 20.27
N PHE A 394 9.84 -11.22 19.48
CA PHE A 394 9.77 -9.79 19.79
C PHE A 394 8.34 -9.27 19.78
#